data_63dd9a8604c54efae3e915100bc08e58
#
_entry.id   63dd9a8604c54efae3e915100bc08e58
#
_cell.length_a   1.000
_cell.length_b   1.000
_cell.length_c   1.000
_cell.angle_alpha   90.00
_cell.angle_beta   90.00
_cell.angle_gamma   90.00
#
_symmetry.space_group_name_H-M   'P 1'
#
loop_
_entity.id
_entity.type
_entity.pdbx_description
1 polymer ?
#
loop_
_entity_poly.entity_id
_entity_poly.type
_entity_poly.pdbx_seq_one_letter_code
_entity_poly.pdbx_strand_id
1 'polypeptide(L)'
;MEWSDEAIVLGVRRHGESGVLLELLTRDHGRHFGFLPGGRSRKTLPLIQPGNSLAVTWRARLDQHLGTLSVEATRLRAPGFINAPHALYGFAALAASLRFLPERDPHPALFDAVIHLSEALPDAESVGPLFVEFELRLLAELGFGLDFDSCAATGTQENLVYVSPRTGRAVSAQAGEPYREKLLTLPGFLVYDGLANRVSPQALAEAFALTGYFLQRWIYEPRDRAPPPERARFVESLTREEDPA
;
A
#
# COMPACT_ATOMS: atom_id res chain seq x y z
N MET A 1 -27.44 8.97 11.16
CA MET A 1 -26.26 9.54 10.52
C MET A 1 -26.14 8.98 9.13
N GLU A 2 -25.74 9.81 8.18
CA GLU A 2 -25.58 9.44 6.78
C GLU A 2 -24.46 10.27 6.16
N TRP A 3 -23.64 9.62 5.33
CA TRP A 3 -22.63 10.27 4.52
C TRP A 3 -22.44 9.52 3.19
N SER A 4 -21.90 10.19 2.19
CA SER A 4 -21.51 9.61 0.90
C SER A 4 -20.05 9.93 0.61
N ASP A 5 -19.33 8.99 -0.03
CA ASP A 5 -17.92 9.11 -0.27
C ASP A 5 -17.48 8.24 -1.47
N GLU A 6 -16.27 8.50 -1.96
CA GLU A 6 -15.54 7.62 -2.86
C GLU A 6 -14.80 6.55 -2.05
N ALA A 7 -14.84 5.31 -2.54
CA ALA A 7 -14.22 4.19 -1.85
C ALA A 7 -13.52 3.23 -2.81
N ILE A 8 -12.52 2.52 -2.30
CA ILE A 8 -11.96 1.31 -2.93
C ILE A 8 -12.24 0.10 -2.02
N VAL A 9 -12.65 -1.02 -2.61
CA VAL A 9 -12.93 -2.25 -1.88
C VAL A 9 -11.63 -2.93 -1.47
N LEU A 10 -11.39 -3.06 -0.17
CA LEU A 10 -10.25 -3.80 0.39
C LEU A 10 -10.57 -5.27 0.65
N GLY A 11 -11.83 -5.56 0.98
CA GLY A 11 -12.24 -6.91 1.31
C GLY A 11 -13.74 -7.10 1.38
N VAL A 12 -14.16 -8.35 1.21
CA VAL A 12 -15.57 -8.76 1.24
C VAL A 12 -15.69 -10.02 2.10
N ARG A 13 -16.61 -10.01 3.05
CA ARG A 13 -16.92 -11.17 3.90
C ARG A 13 -18.42 -11.46 3.85
N ARG A 14 -18.78 -12.73 3.79
CA ARG A 14 -20.20 -13.14 3.89
C ARG A 14 -20.77 -12.74 5.24
N HIS A 15 -21.98 -12.18 5.24
CA HIS A 15 -22.69 -11.80 6.45
C HIS A 15 -24.19 -12.08 6.30
N GLY A 16 -24.72 -12.98 7.12
CA GLY A 16 -26.08 -13.47 6.99
C GLY A 16 -26.31 -14.29 5.71
N GLU A 17 -27.58 -14.44 5.31
CA GLU A 17 -27.98 -15.29 4.18
C GLU A 17 -27.68 -14.66 2.81
N SER A 18 -27.95 -13.37 2.62
CA SER A 18 -27.84 -12.68 1.34
C SER A 18 -26.89 -11.50 1.32
N GLY A 19 -26.46 -11.03 2.49
CA GLY A 19 -25.62 -9.84 2.63
C GLY A 19 -24.12 -10.15 2.68
N VAL A 20 -23.35 -9.07 2.66
CA VAL A 20 -21.90 -9.09 2.88
C VAL A 20 -21.49 -7.95 3.79
N LEU A 21 -20.37 -8.12 4.47
CA LEU A 21 -19.61 -7.07 5.12
C LEU A 21 -18.53 -6.61 4.16
N LEU A 22 -18.55 -5.32 3.79
CA LEU A 22 -17.51 -4.70 3.00
C LEU A 22 -16.48 -4.03 3.91
N GLU A 23 -15.21 -4.21 3.60
CA GLU A 23 -14.10 -3.42 4.09
C GLU A 23 -13.69 -2.47 2.98
N LEU A 24 -13.73 -1.17 3.25
CA LEU A 24 -13.50 -0.10 2.30
C LEU A 24 -12.37 0.79 2.81
N LEU A 25 -11.56 1.34 1.92
CA LEU A 25 -10.86 2.59 2.17
C LEU A 25 -11.66 3.69 1.49
N THR A 26 -12.11 4.68 2.24
CA THR A 26 -12.84 5.85 1.73
C THR A 26 -11.94 7.08 1.79
N ARG A 27 -12.23 8.10 0.98
CA ARG A 27 -11.43 9.31 0.90
C ARG A 27 -11.50 10.13 2.20
N ASP A 28 -12.72 10.42 2.66
CA ASP A 28 -12.97 11.40 3.74
C ASP A 28 -13.41 10.76 5.05
N HIS A 29 -13.63 9.42 5.07
CA HIS A 29 -14.03 8.68 6.28
C HIS A 29 -13.08 7.53 6.62
N GLY A 30 -11.91 7.45 5.96
CA GLY A 30 -10.86 6.47 6.25
C GLY A 30 -11.24 5.03 5.96
N ARG A 31 -10.57 4.09 6.63
CA ARG A 31 -10.89 2.67 6.52
C ARG A 31 -12.19 2.37 7.27
N HIS A 32 -13.20 1.88 6.56
CA HIS A 32 -14.54 1.74 7.09
C HIS A 32 -15.17 0.39 6.75
N PHE A 33 -15.97 -0.14 7.68
CA PHE A 33 -16.79 -1.32 7.44
C PHE A 33 -18.26 -0.95 7.32
N GLY A 34 -18.99 -1.70 6.49
CA GLY A 34 -20.43 -1.55 6.40
C GLY A 34 -21.10 -2.80 5.85
N PHE A 35 -22.33 -3.00 6.25
CA PHE A 35 -23.18 -4.08 5.79
C PHE A 35 -23.83 -3.70 4.46
N LEU A 36 -23.68 -4.54 3.44
CA LEU A 36 -24.35 -4.39 2.14
C LEU A 36 -25.43 -5.47 1.99
N PRO A 37 -26.73 -5.10 2.09
CA PRO A 37 -27.83 -6.01 1.82
C PRO A 37 -27.80 -6.50 0.38
N GLY A 38 -28.11 -7.78 0.15
CA GLY A 38 -28.12 -8.35 -1.20
C GLY A 38 -26.77 -8.38 -1.90
N GLY A 39 -25.67 -8.14 -1.18
CA GLY A 39 -24.30 -8.14 -1.72
C GLY A 39 -23.87 -9.46 -2.36
N ARG A 40 -24.56 -10.57 -2.08
CA ARG A 40 -24.33 -11.89 -2.70
C ARG A 40 -25.08 -12.12 -4.01
N SER A 41 -25.85 -11.13 -4.49
CA SER A 41 -26.56 -11.25 -5.75
C SER A 41 -25.60 -11.36 -6.94
N ARG A 42 -26.01 -12.03 -8.01
CA ARG A 42 -25.22 -12.13 -9.26
C ARG A 42 -24.90 -10.77 -9.88
N LYS A 43 -25.72 -9.74 -9.62
CA LYS A 43 -25.51 -8.38 -10.11
C LYS A 43 -24.49 -7.62 -9.26
N THR A 44 -24.47 -7.83 -7.95
CA THR A 44 -23.64 -7.05 -7.01
C THR A 44 -22.24 -7.64 -6.84
N LEU A 45 -22.10 -8.97 -6.81
CA LEU A 45 -20.81 -9.64 -6.59
C LEU A 45 -19.67 -9.15 -7.50
N PRO A 46 -19.84 -8.92 -8.81
CA PRO A 46 -18.78 -8.41 -9.66
C PRO A 46 -18.37 -6.97 -9.32
N LEU A 47 -19.28 -6.16 -8.79
CA LEU A 47 -19.04 -4.75 -8.48
C LEU A 47 -18.17 -4.58 -7.24
N ILE A 48 -18.33 -5.44 -6.26
CA ILE A 48 -17.71 -5.36 -4.93
C ILE A 48 -16.42 -6.18 -4.82
N GLN A 49 -15.81 -6.57 -5.94
CA GLN A 49 -14.52 -7.28 -5.90
C GLN A 49 -13.43 -6.35 -5.35
N PRO A 50 -12.47 -6.89 -4.54
CA PRO A 50 -11.31 -6.13 -4.09
C PRO A 50 -10.59 -5.44 -5.26
N GLY A 51 -10.25 -4.16 -5.07
CA GLY A 51 -9.64 -3.31 -6.08
C GLY A 51 -10.62 -2.47 -6.91
N ASN A 52 -11.92 -2.79 -6.90
CA ASN A 52 -12.93 -1.94 -7.54
C ASN A 52 -13.19 -0.67 -6.73
N SER A 53 -13.41 0.46 -7.42
CA SER A 53 -13.88 1.69 -6.80
C SER A 53 -15.40 1.82 -6.86
N LEU A 54 -15.94 2.37 -5.80
CA LEU A 54 -17.38 2.55 -5.59
C LEU A 54 -17.64 3.99 -5.12
N ALA A 55 -18.76 4.55 -5.58
CA ALA A 55 -19.46 5.59 -4.84
C ALA A 55 -20.30 4.89 -3.77
N VAL A 56 -20.15 5.28 -2.51
CA VAL A 56 -20.82 4.62 -1.39
C VAL A 56 -21.66 5.62 -0.61
N THR A 57 -22.82 5.19 -0.11
CA THR A 57 -23.58 5.90 0.90
C THR A 57 -23.71 4.97 2.11
N TRP A 58 -23.24 5.45 3.25
CA TRP A 58 -23.32 4.75 4.52
C TRP A 58 -24.41 5.38 5.39
N ARG A 59 -25.19 4.54 6.09
CA ARG A 59 -26.25 4.98 6.99
C ARG A 59 -26.24 4.16 8.27
N ALA A 60 -26.31 4.83 9.41
CA ALA A 60 -26.48 4.19 10.71
C ALA A 60 -27.24 5.09 11.69
N ARG A 61 -27.78 4.48 12.75
CA ARG A 61 -28.40 5.24 13.83
C ARG A 61 -27.38 6.03 14.63
N LEU A 62 -26.24 5.42 14.94
CA LEU A 62 -25.09 6.03 15.64
C LEU A 62 -23.84 5.80 14.84
N ASP A 63 -22.89 6.71 14.95
CA ASP A 63 -21.64 6.67 14.19
C ASP A 63 -20.82 5.40 14.44
N GLN A 64 -20.77 4.94 15.67
CA GLN A 64 -20.06 3.72 16.09
C GLN A 64 -20.69 2.42 15.60
N HIS A 65 -21.87 2.45 15.01
CA HIS A 65 -22.51 1.25 14.46
C HIS A 65 -21.88 0.84 13.13
N LEU A 66 -22.00 -0.44 12.80
CA LEU A 66 -21.55 -1.00 11.52
C LEU A 66 -22.18 -0.26 10.32
N GLY A 67 -23.44 0.12 10.44
CA GLY A 67 -24.19 0.79 9.38
C GLY A 67 -24.50 -0.09 8.18
N THR A 68 -25.33 0.46 7.29
CA THR A 68 -25.73 -0.16 6.04
C THR A 68 -25.18 0.65 4.87
N LEU A 69 -24.63 -0.03 3.87
CA LEU A 69 -24.11 0.57 2.66
C LEU A 69 -25.12 0.44 1.51
N SER A 70 -25.19 1.47 0.67
CA SER A 70 -25.57 1.36 -0.73
C SER A 70 -24.37 1.73 -1.59
N VAL A 71 -24.21 1.07 -2.74
CA VAL A 71 -22.98 1.19 -3.55
C VAL A 71 -23.33 1.29 -5.03
N GLU A 72 -22.55 2.10 -5.75
CA GLU A 72 -22.52 2.18 -7.21
C GLU A 72 -21.06 2.03 -7.67
N ALA A 73 -20.82 1.17 -8.67
CA ALA A 73 -19.47 0.99 -9.18
C ALA A 73 -19.05 2.20 -10.04
N THR A 74 -17.90 2.78 -9.73
CA THR A 74 -17.30 3.88 -10.48
C THR A 74 -16.15 3.39 -11.37
N ARG A 75 -15.39 2.39 -10.91
CA ARG A 75 -14.29 1.81 -11.68
C ARG A 75 -14.11 0.33 -11.35
N LEU A 76 -14.06 -0.53 -12.38
CA LEU A 76 -13.87 -1.97 -12.24
C LEU A 76 -12.43 -2.34 -12.63
N ARG A 77 -11.56 -2.61 -11.66
CA ARG A 77 -10.14 -3.00 -11.86
C ARG A 77 -9.92 -4.50 -11.68
N ALA A 78 -10.75 -5.16 -10.89
CA ALA A 78 -10.60 -6.57 -10.57
C ALA A 78 -10.43 -7.49 -11.80
N PRO A 79 -11.15 -7.27 -12.95
CA PRO A 79 -10.92 -8.06 -14.15
C PRO A 79 -9.49 -7.95 -14.71
N GLY A 80 -8.86 -6.77 -14.59
CA GLY A 80 -7.46 -6.56 -15.00
C GLY A 80 -6.47 -7.31 -14.12
N PHE A 81 -6.75 -7.42 -12.83
CA PHE A 81 -5.88 -8.14 -11.89
C PHE A 81 -5.87 -9.66 -12.15
N ILE A 82 -6.98 -10.23 -12.61
CA ILE A 82 -7.07 -11.68 -12.91
C ILE A 82 -6.08 -12.07 -14.02
N ASN A 83 -5.86 -11.19 -14.98
CA ASN A 83 -4.96 -11.44 -16.11
C ASN A 83 -3.48 -11.13 -15.80
N ALA A 84 -3.18 -10.58 -14.63
CA ALA A 84 -1.86 -10.20 -14.17
C ALA A 84 -1.64 -10.74 -12.73
N PRO A 85 -1.07 -11.94 -12.56
CA PRO A 85 -0.94 -12.55 -11.23
C PRO A 85 -0.21 -11.68 -10.21
N HIS A 86 0.80 -10.90 -10.63
CA HIS A 86 1.47 -9.95 -9.76
C HIS A 86 0.50 -8.86 -9.23
N ALA A 87 -0.48 -8.43 -10.03
CA ALA A 87 -1.47 -7.44 -9.60
C ALA A 87 -2.36 -7.98 -8.47
N LEU A 88 -2.72 -9.26 -8.49
CA LEU A 88 -3.46 -9.90 -7.41
C LEU A 88 -2.65 -9.89 -6.11
N TYR A 89 -1.38 -10.28 -6.17
CA TYR A 89 -0.50 -10.25 -5.01
C TYR A 89 -0.25 -8.83 -4.52
N GLY A 90 -0.01 -7.89 -5.44
CA GLY A 90 0.19 -6.48 -5.13
C GLY A 90 -1.02 -5.88 -4.42
N PHE A 91 -2.23 -6.08 -4.95
CA PHE A 91 -3.44 -5.56 -4.30
C PHE A 91 -3.71 -6.22 -2.95
N ALA A 92 -3.49 -7.52 -2.82
CA ALA A 92 -3.66 -8.22 -1.55
C ALA A 92 -2.66 -7.72 -0.49
N ALA A 93 -1.40 -7.48 -0.87
CA ALA A 93 -0.37 -6.91 0.00
C ALA A 93 -0.72 -5.48 0.44
N LEU A 94 -1.16 -4.64 -0.51
CA LEU A 94 -1.64 -3.29 -0.26
C LEU A 94 -2.81 -3.29 0.73
N ALA A 95 -3.86 -4.07 0.47
CA ALA A 95 -5.03 -4.15 1.34
C ALA A 95 -4.67 -4.66 2.75
N ALA A 96 -3.75 -5.64 2.86
CA ALA A 96 -3.26 -6.12 4.15
C ALA A 96 -2.51 -5.04 4.93
N SER A 97 -1.70 -4.23 4.25
CA SER A 97 -0.92 -3.14 4.85
C SER A 97 -1.81 -2.00 5.33
N LEU A 98 -2.85 -1.64 4.57
CA LEU A 98 -3.83 -0.61 4.95
C LEU A 98 -4.63 -0.96 6.22
N ARG A 99 -4.69 -2.24 6.61
CA ARG A 99 -5.36 -2.67 7.85
C ARG A 99 -4.63 -2.24 9.12
N PHE A 100 -3.41 -1.69 9.02
CA PHE A 100 -2.72 -1.07 10.15
C PHE A 100 -3.17 0.36 10.43
N LEU A 101 -3.83 1.01 9.48
CA LEU A 101 -4.48 2.30 9.73
C LEU A 101 -5.66 2.13 10.70
N PRO A 102 -5.88 3.08 11.60
CA PRO A 102 -7.08 3.09 12.42
C PRO A 102 -8.35 3.08 11.56
N GLU A 103 -9.43 2.52 12.09
CA GLU A 103 -10.72 2.63 11.43
C GLU A 103 -11.27 4.06 11.59
N ARG A 104 -11.91 4.57 10.53
CA ARG A 104 -12.58 5.87 10.52
C ARG A 104 -11.63 7.06 10.71
N ASP A 105 -10.37 6.87 10.41
CA ASP A 105 -9.36 7.92 10.38
C ASP A 105 -9.04 8.25 8.92
N PRO A 106 -9.38 9.44 8.43
CA PRO A 106 -9.21 9.78 7.00
C PRO A 106 -7.75 10.09 6.67
N HIS A 107 -7.29 9.55 5.54
CA HIS A 107 -5.98 9.76 4.95
C HIS A 107 -6.12 10.08 3.45
N PRO A 108 -6.64 11.28 3.05
CA PRO A 108 -6.98 11.56 1.64
C PRO A 108 -5.80 11.44 0.69
N ALA A 109 -4.61 11.91 1.08
CA ALA A 109 -3.41 11.80 0.25
C ALA A 109 -2.98 10.34 0.03
N LEU A 110 -3.12 9.49 1.05
CA LEU A 110 -2.86 8.05 0.92
C LEU A 110 -3.95 7.38 0.08
N PHE A 111 -5.21 7.79 0.21
CA PHE A 111 -6.29 7.31 -0.66
C PHE A 111 -5.97 7.55 -2.13
N ASP A 112 -5.55 8.77 -2.49
CA ASP A 112 -5.16 9.12 -3.86
C ASP A 112 -3.98 8.27 -4.36
N ALA A 113 -2.97 8.05 -3.53
CA ALA A 113 -1.85 7.17 -3.85
C ALA A 113 -2.29 5.71 -4.07
N VAL A 114 -3.22 5.20 -3.25
CA VAL A 114 -3.80 3.86 -3.40
C VAL A 114 -4.58 3.73 -4.71
N ILE A 115 -5.36 4.73 -5.08
CA ILE A 115 -6.09 4.74 -6.36
C ILE A 115 -5.11 4.71 -7.53
N HIS A 116 -4.09 5.59 -7.51
CA HIS A 116 -3.08 5.65 -8.57
C HIS A 116 -2.31 4.32 -8.70
N LEU A 117 -1.83 3.78 -7.58
CA LEU A 117 -1.16 2.49 -7.55
C LEU A 117 -2.06 1.36 -8.07
N SER A 118 -3.36 1.36 -7.71
CA SER A 118 -4.30 0.33 -8.15
C SER A 118 -4.55 0.36 -9.67
N GLU A 119 -4.46 1.53 -10.33
CA GLU A 119 -4.49 1.62 -11.79
C GLU A 119 -3.22 1.03 -12.44
N ALA A 120 -2.07 1.24 -11.80
CA ALA A 120 -0.77 0.77 -12.31
C ALA A 120 -0.51 -0.73 -12.06
N LEU A 121 -1.24 -1.38 -11.15
CA LEU A 121 -1.00 -2.77 -10.75
C LEU A 121 -0.89 -3.76 -11.91
N PRO A 122 -1.68 -3.68 -13.01
CA PRO A 122 -1.52 -4.61 -14.13
C PRO A 122 -0.21 -4.45 -14.91
N ASP A 123 0.47 -3.32 -14.81
CA ASP A 123 1.73 -3.03 -15.51
C ASP A 123 2.94 -3.33 -14.61
N ALA A 124 3.57 -4.47 -14.84
CA ALA A 124 4.71 -4.92 -14.04
C ALA A 124 5.95 -4.01 -14.16
N GLU A 125 6.10 -3.23 -15.26
CA GLU A 125 7.27 -2.37 -15.46
C GLU A 125 7.19 -1.09 -14.62
N SER A 126 6.00 -0.52 -14.45
CA SER A 126 5.81 0.76 -13.77
C SER A 126 5.40 0.63 -12.30
N VAL A 127 4.80 -0.49 -11.89
CA VAL A 127 4.16 -0.63 -10.57
C VAL A 127 5.15 -0.68 -9.41
N GLY A 128 6.36 -1.22 -9.61
CA GLY A 128 7.32 -1.43 -8.53
C GLY A 128 7.68 -0.16 -7.76
N PRO A 129 8.17 0.90 -8.43
CA PRO A 129 8.49 2.16 -7.78
C PRO A 129 7.28 2.81 -7.08
N LEU A 130 6.09 2.75 -7.69
CA LEU A 130 4.86 3.26 -7.10
C LEU A 130 4.46 2.50 -5.82
N PHE A 131 4.71 1.19 -5.79
CA PHE A 131 4.46 0.39 -4.60
C PHE A 131 5.43 0.73 -3.46
N VAL A 132 6.71 0.95 -3.77
CA VAL A 132 7.70 1.43 -2.79
C VAL A 132 7.28 2.80 -2.24
N GLU A 133 6.84 3.72 -3.09
CA GLU A 133 6.33 5.03 -2.67
C GLU A 133 5.11 4.89 -1.75
N PHE A 134 4.17 4.01 -2.09
CA PHE A 134 3.03 3.69 -1.21
C PHE A 134 3.50 3.20 0.16
N GLU A 135 4.47 2.28 0.24
CA GLU A 135 4.99 1.78 1.51
C GLU A 135 5.66 2.87 2.35
N LEU A 136 6.41 3.78 1.72
CA LEU A 136 7.01 4.95 2.38
C LEU A 136 5.93 5.91 2.92
N ARG A 137 4.89 6.20 2.13
CA ARG A 137 3.75 7.02 2.56
C ARG A 137 3.00 6.36 3.71
N LEU A 138 2.74 5.06 3.64
CA LEU A 138 2.09 4.33 4.71
C LEU A 138 2.89 4.38 6.02
N LEU A 139 4.22 4.21 5.95
CA LEU A 139 5.08 4.38 7.12
C LEU A 139 4.96 5.78 7.71
N ALA A 140 4.92 6.82 6.88
CA ALA A 140 4.74 8.20 7.33
C ALA A 140 3.38 8.43 8.01
N GLU A 141 2.28 7.94 7.42
CA GLU A 141 0.93 8.02 8.00
C GLU A 141 0.81 7.28 9.34
N LEU A 142 1.58 6.20 9.52
CA LEU A 142 1.65 5.45 10.76
C LEU A 142 2.60 6.08 11.80
N GLY A 143 3.23 7.24 11.49
CA GLY A 143 4.13 7.97 12.37
C GLY A 143 5.60 7.51 12.32
N PHE A 144 5.96 6.74 11.29
CA PHE A 144 7.30 6.18 11.09
C PHE A 144 7.95 6.65 9.77
N GLY A 145 7.73 7.91 9.39
CA GLY A 145 8.28 8.48 8.15
C GLY A 145 9.81 8.39 8.10
N LEU A 146 10.33 7.98 6.95
CA LEU A 146 11.76 7.99 6.67
C LEU A 146 12.17 9.38 6.19
N ASP A 147 13.41 9.77 6.49
CA ASP A 147 13.96 11.08 6.12
C ASP A 147 15.19 10.89 5.22
N PHE A 148 15.05 11.22 3.95
CA PHE A 148 16.08 11.12 2.93
C PHE A 148 16.61 12.47 2.47
N ASP A 149 16.24 13.56 3.12
CA ASP A 149 16.57 14.92 2.68
C ASP A 149 18.05 15.26 2.95
N SER A 150 18.61 14.72 4.03
CA SER A 150 20.00 15.00 4.41
C SER A 150 20.64 13.88 5.22
N CYS A 151 21.97 13.82 5.17
CA CYS A 151 22.77 12.89 5.96
C CYS A 151 22.60 13.13 7.46
N ALA A 152 22.18 12.11 8.21
CA ALA A 152 22.00 12.16 9.66
C ALA A 152 23.28 12.52 10.44
N ALA A 153 24.47 12.27 9.87
CA ALA A 153 25.74 12.50 10.54
C ALA A 153 26.40 13.85 10.18
N THR A 154 26.24 14.29 8.91
CA THR A 154 26.98 15.48 8.39
C THR A 154 26.06 16.61 7.94
N GLY A 155 24.75 16.35 7.74
CA GLY A 155 23.80 17.31 7.20
C GLY A 155 23.94 17.55 5.69
N THR A 156 24.88 16.91 4.98
CA THR A 156 24.96 17.02 3.51
C THR A 156 23.75 16.40 2.82
N GLN A 157 23.37 16.96 1.69
CA GLN A 157 22.34 16.44 0.79
C GLN A 157 22.92 15.63 -0.38
N GLU A 158 24.25 15.56 -0.46
CA GLU A 158 24.96 14.90 -1.56
C GLU A 158 25.38 13.46 -1.20
N ASN A 159 25.40 12.60 -2.21
CA ASN A 159 25.87 11.22 -2.09
C ASN A 159 25.19 10.44 -0.95
N LEU A 160 23.88 10.58 -0.81
CA LEU A 160 23.06 9.81 0.12
C LEU A 160 22.83 8.41 -0.48
N VAL A 161 23.48 7.41 0.11
CA VAL A 161 23.49 6.03 -0.43
C VAL A 161 23.13 4.97 0.62
N TYR A 162 22.94 5.39 1.87
CA TYR A 162 22.57 4.50 2.96
C TYR A 162 21.42 5.07 3.78
N VAL A 163 20.75 4.19 4.53
CA VAL A 163 19.76 4.55 5.56
C VAL A 163 20.13 3.88 6.87
N SER A 164 20.09 4.64 7.94
CA SER A 164 20.28 4.12 9.30
C SER A 164 19.09 3.24 9.71
N PRO A 165 19.28 1.94 10.01
CA PRO A 165 18.20 1.05 10.45
C PRO A 165 17.61 1.44 11.81
N ARG A 166 18.30 2.30 12.55
CA ARG A 166 17.85 2.79 13.86
C ARG A 166 16.92 4.00 13.76
N THR A 167 17.21 4.91 12.83
CA THR A 167 16.54 6.22 12.77
C THR A 167 15.71 6.42 11.52
N GLY A 168 15.86 5.60 10.47
CA GLY A 168 15.20 5.79 9.18
C GLY A 168 15.73 6.99 8.38
N ARG A 169 16.88 7.59 8.81
CA ARG A 169 17.47 8.75 8.16
C ARG A 169 18.57 8.37 7.20
N ALA A 170 18.68 9.13 6.11
CA ALA A 170 19.75 8.95 5.13
C ALA A 170 21.14 9.18 5.73
N VAL A 171 22.14 8.49 5.15
CA VAL A 171 23.55 8.64 5.48
C VAL A 171 24.36 8.70 4.19
N SER A 172 25.26 9.67 4.08
CA SER A 172 26.12 9.85 2.90
C SER A 172 27.16 8.72 2.79
N ALA A 173 27.67 8.48 1.58
CA ALA A 173 28.68 7.47 1.30
C ALA A 173 29.88 7.60 2.25
N GLN A 174 30.43 8.82 2.39
CA GLN A 174 31.60 9.08 3.22
C GLN A 174 31.36 8.79 4.72
N ALA A 175 30.24 9.24 5.26
CA ALA A 175 29.88 9.04 6.67
C ALA A 175 29.51 7.59 6.98
N GLY A 176 28.94 6.88 6.01
CA GLY A 176 28.46 5.50 6.16
C GLY A 176 29.54 4.45 5.96
N GLU A 177 30.63 4.75 5.23
CA GLU A 177 31.65 3.76 4.85
C GLU A 177 32.16 2.90 6.03
N PRO A 178 32.49 3.45 7.22
CA PRO A 178 32.92 2.64 8.35
C PRO A 178 31.84 1.70 8.92
N TYR A 179 30.59 1.93 8.55
CA TYR A 179 29.40 1.24 9.10
C TYR A 179 28.57 0.56 8.03
N ARG A 180 29.05 0.46 6.78
CA ARG A 180 28.27 -0.01 5.61
C ARG A 180 27.55 -1.34 5.86
N GLU A 181 28.18 -2.28 6.56
CA GLU A 181 27.58 -3.58 6.87
C GLU A 181 26.39 -3.53 7.84
N LYS A 182 26.22 -2.39 8.53
CA LYS A 182 25.14 -2.15 9.49
C LYS A 182 24.07 -1.18 8.95
N LEU A 183 24.27 -0.64 7.76
CA LEU A 183 23.38 0.31 7.12
C LEU A 183 22.56 -0.39 6.02
N LEU A 184 21.39 0.15 5.72
CA LEU A 184 20.57 -0.29 4.61
C LEU A 184 20.96 0.52 3.36
N THR A 185 20.89 -0.09 2.19
CA THR A 185 21.11 0.61 0.92
C THR A 185 19.98 1.59 0.67
N LEU A 186 20.30 2.80 0.20
CA LEU A 186 19.36 3.80 -0.27
C LEU A 186 19.47 3.90 -1.80
N PRO A 187 18.51 3.34 -2.54
CA PRO A 187 18.51 3.43 -4.01
C PRO A 187 18.37 4.88 -4.48
N GLY A 188 19.16 5.26 -5.50
CA GLY A 188 19.24 6.64 -5.98
C GLY A 188 17.90 7.20 -6.47
N PHE A 189 17.03 6.37 -7.04
CA PHE A 189 15.73 6.83 -7.54
C PHE A 189 14.79 7.35 -6.43
N LEU A 190 15.04 7.00 -5.17
CA LEU A 190 14.27 7.52 -4.02
C LEU A 190 14.73 8.93 -3.59
N VAL A 191 15.89 9.39 -4.06
CA VAL A 191 16.48 10.67 -3.66
C VAL A 191 16.69 11.62 -4.84
N TYR A 192 17.31 11.14 -5.92
CA TYR A 192 17.83 11.99 -7.00
C TYR A 192 17.02 11.92 -8.29
N ASP A 193 16.62 10.73 -8.70
CA ASP A 193 16.06 10.49 -10.04
C ASP A 193 14.52 10.55 -10.05
N GLY A 194 13.91 10.48 -8.87
CA GLY A 194 12.47 10.34 -8.75
C GLY A 194 11.94 9.08 -9.47
N LEU A 195 10.63 8.98 -9.60
CA LEU A 195 9.97 7.84 -10.27
C LEU A 195 9.96 7.94 -11.81
N ALA A 196 10.58 8.98 -12.39
CA ALA A 196 10.50 9.26 -13.83
C ALA A 196 11.41 8.37 -14.70
N ASN A 197 12.43 7.74 -14.10
CA ASN A 197 13.39 6.88 -14.83
C ASN A 197 13.08 5.39 -14.66
N ARG A 198 13.46 4.60 -15.64
CA ARG A 198 13.35 3.13 -15.55
C ARG A 198 14.25 2.62 -14.43
N VAL A 199 13.62 2.04 -13.39
CA VAL A 199 14.32 1.49 -12.22
C VAL A 199 14.80 0.08 -12.54
N SER A 200 16.08 -0.22 -12.27
CA SER A 200 16.60 -1.56 -12.46
C SER A 200 15.99 -2.56 -11.45
N PRO A 201 15.88 -3.86 -11.82
CA PRO A 201 15.41 -4.90 -10.89
C PRO A 201 16.19 -4.93 -9.57
N GLN A 202 17.51 -4.70 -9.62
CA GLN A 202 18.35 -4.64 -8.44
C GLN A 202 17.99 -3.44 -7.55
N ALA A 203 17.89 -2.23 -8.10
CA ALA A 203 17.52 -1.04 -7.33
C ALA A 203 16.12 -1.17 -6.73
N LEU A 204 15.20 -1.81 -7.45
CA LEU A 204 13.87 -2.11 -6.96
C LEU A 204 13.90 -3.12 -5.80
N ALA A 205 14.71 -4.18 -5.91
CA ALA A 205 14.88 -5.17 -4.84
C ALA A 205 15.46 -4.53 -3.57
N GLU A 206 16.46 -3.64 -3.72
CA GLU A 206 17.04 -2.88 -2.61
C GLU A 206 16.02 -1.95 -1.96
N ALA A 207 15.16 -1.28 -2.75
CA ALA A 207 14.08 -0.44 -2.22
C ALA A 207 13.03 -1.24 -1.46
N PHE A 208 12.63 -2.41 -1.96
CA PHE A 208 11.72 -3.31 -1.24
C PHE A 208 12.36 -3.92 0.02
N ALA A 209 13.66 -4.16 0.01
CA ALA A 209 14.39 -4.59 1.20
C ALA A 209 14.40 -3.48 2.26
N LEU A 210 14.62 -2.23 1.85
CA LEU A 210 14.60 -1.05 2.71
C LEU A 210 13.23 -0.85 3.36
N THR A 211 12.16 -0.75 2.57
CA THR A 211 10.80 -0.55 3.11
C THR A 211 10.34 -1.75 3.94
N GLY A 212 10.65 -2.98 3.48
CA GLY A 212 10.35 -4.22 4.19
C GLY A 212 10.99 -4.30 5.56
N TYR A 213 12.25 -3.83 5.71
CA TYR A 213 12.93 -3.77 7.01
C TYR A 213 12.15 -2.91 8.01
N PHE A 214 11.73 -1.70 7.60
CA PHE A 214 11.04 -0.79 8.50
C PHE A 214 9.61 -1.23 8.78
N LEU A 215 8.88 -1.75 7.78
CA LEU A 215 7.58 -2.36 7.99
C LEU A 215 7.66 -3.52 9.01
N GLN A 216 8.65 -4.42 8.85
CA GLN A 216 8.87 -5.52 9.78
C GLN A 216 9.10 -4.99 11.19
N ARG A 217 10.10 -4.12 11.35
CA ARG A 217 10.58 -3.66 12.65
C ARG A 217 9.60 -2.75 13.39
N TRP A 218 8.92 -1.85 12.67
CA TRP A 218 8.11 -0.82 13.30
C TRP A 218 6.60 -1.09 13.26
N ILE A 219 6.16 -1.92 12.32
CA ILE A 219 4.72 -2.18 12.13
C ILE A 219 4.35 -3.61 12.54
N TYR A 220 5.04 -4.62 12.01
CA TYR A 220 4.64 -6.02 12.24
C TYR A 220 5.09 -6.54 13.60
N GLU A 221 6.38 -6.46 13.93
CA GLU A 221 6.95 -6.98 15.19
C GLU A 221 6.27 -6.41 16.45
N PRO A 222 6.07 -5.08 16.60
CA PRO A 222 5.43 -4.54 17.79
C PRO A 222 3.97 -4.99 17.98
N ARG A 223 3.35 -5.52 16.93
CA ARG A 223 1.96 -6.01 16.93
C ARG A 223 1.85 -7.53 16.92
N ASP A 224 2.97 -8.24 17.07
CA ASP A 224 3.06 -9.70 16.98
C ASP A 224 2.39 -10.25 15.71
N ARG A 225 2.71 -9.61 14.57
CA ARG A 225 2.19 -9.97 13.26
C ARG A 225 3.31 -10.33 12.30
N ALA A 226 3.06 -11.32 11.43
CA ALA A 226 3.94 -11.61 10.30
C ALA A 226 3.59 -10.71 9.11
N PRO A 227 4.56 -10.36 8.24
CA PRO A 227 4.30 -9.73 6.96
C PRO A 227 3.36 -10.59 6.11
N PRO A 228 2.47 -9.98 5.31
CA PRO A 228 1.60 -10.73 4.43
C PRO A 228 2.43 -11.48 3.36
N PRO A 229 2.20 -12.79 3.17
CA PRO A 229 2.96 -13.58 2.21
C PRO A 229 2.79 -13.09 0.77
N GLU A 230 1.69 -12.39 0.49
CA GLU A 230 1.40 -11.77 -0.81
C GLU A 230 2.44 -10.71 -1.17
N ARG A 231 2.96 -9.96 -0.17
CA ARG A 231 4.02 -8.98 -0.41
C ARG A 231 5.29 -9.65 -0.95
N ALA A 232 5.71 -10.75 -0.34
CA ALA A 232 6.90 -11.47 -0.80
C ALA A 232 6.73 -11.98 -2.23
N ARG A 233 5.55 -12.56 -2.56
CA ARG A 233 5.23 -13.02 -3.92
C ARG A 233 5.18 -11.88 -4.93
N PHE A 234 4.64 -10.73 -4.54
CA PHE A 234 4.61 -9.54 -5.38
C PHE A 234 6.03 -9.07 -5.69
N VAL A 235 6.87 -8.87 -4.67
CA VAL A 235 8.26 -8.45 -4.83
C VAL A 235 9.02 -9.44 -5.73
N GLU A 236 8.92 -10.74 -5.46
CA GLU A 236 9.57 -11.78 -6.26
C GLU A 236 9.15 -11.71 -7.74
N SER A 237 7.86 -11.44 -8.02
CA SER A 237 7.35 -11.36 -9.39
C SER A 237 7.88 -10.15 -10.18
N LEU A 238 8.34 -9.08 -9.49
CA LEU A 238 8.86 -7.87 -10.12
C LEU A 238 10.39 -7.80 -10.17
N THR A 239 11.07 -8.56 -9.30
CA THR A 239 12.53 -8.49 -9.15
C THR A 239 13.26 -9.73 -9.69
N ARG A 240 12.50 -10.73 -10.17
CA ARG A 240 13.10 -11.89 -10.83
C ARG A 240 13.73 -11.43 -12.15
N GLU A 241 15.03 -11.65 -12.30
CA GLU A 241 15.69 -11.52 -13.60
C GLU A 241 15.06 -12.52 -14.57
N GLU A 242 14.64 -12.06 -15.75
CA GLU A 242 14.27 -12.96 -16.83
C GLU A 242 15.53 -13.73 -17.21
N ASP A 243 15.55 -15.04 -16.99
CA ASP A 243 16.60 -15.90 -17.51
C ASP A 243 16.62 -15.71 -19.05
N PRO A 244 17.72 -15.26 -19.65
CA PRO A 244 17.79 -15.12 -21.09
C PRO A 244 17.63 -16.49 -21.73
N ALA A 245 16.55 -16.69 -22.49
CA ALA A 245 16.23 -17.91 -23.22
C ALA A 245 17.24 -18.18 -24.33
#